data_47563d6fd727f9a164a2faa9748c38fe
#
_entry.id   47563d6fd727f9a164a2faa9748c38fe
#
_cell.length_a   1.000
_cell.length_b   1.000
_cell.length_c   1.000
_cell.angle_alpha   90.00
_cell.angle_beta   90.00
_cell.angle_gamma   90.00
#
_symmetry.space_group_name_H-M   'P 1'
#
loop_
_entity.id
_entity.type
_entity.pdbx_description
1 polymer ?
#
loop_
_entity_poly.entity_id
_entity_poly.type
_entity_poly.pdbx_seq_one_letter_code
_entity_poly.pdbx_strand_id
1 'polypeptide(L)'
;MMMIVLVFLFGCAGVPVRPALKEEIGVPPGKIDGNQFTGIRYPFEVSVPPHWKMTTEFPDFMVELGYERPDPTDKEQTELYAYNPETKSNINFDMTPAGRHDRFSQKMIESLTASVTGNIKSDLEKERGKGVANIEIGPTEPISLKGVQYAAKKHVTYTLKGQKREQGWIYGFMEPYQIFILYTILEKEGVNDRQDMKKILDSFEVITKK
;
A
#
# COMPACT_ATOMS: atom_id res chain seq x y z
N MET A 1 44.39 -47.16 13.53
CA MET A 1 43.61 -46.43 12.49
C MET A 1 42.51 -45.68 13.22
N MET A 2 42.70 -44.38 13.49
CA MET A 2 41.84 -43.57 14.34
C MET A 2 40.91 -42.77 13.40
N MET A 3 39.62 -43.08 13.40
CA MET A 3 38.60 -42.46 12.54
C MET A 3 38.08 -41.19 13.24
N ILE A 4 38.49 -40.02 12.74
CA ILE A 4 38.01 -38.72 13.22
C ILE A 4 36.62 -38.48 12.60
N VAL A 5 35.59 -38.56 13.44
CA VAL A 5 34.22 -38.16 13.06
C VAL A 5 34.12 -36.64 13.19
N LEU A 6 34.11 -35.94 12.04
CA LEU A 6 33.82 -34.51 11.99
C LEU A 6 32.29 -34.31 12.12
N VAL A 7 31.85 -33.89 13.30
CA VAL A 7 30.48 -33.47 13.55
C VAL A 7 30.34 -32.05 13.02
N PHE A 8 29.71 -31.87 11.84
CA PHE A 8 29.28 -30.57 11.36
C PHE A 8 28.06 -30.08 12.19
N LEU A 9 28.32 -29.23 13.14
CA LEU A 9 27.25 -28.45 13.78
C LEU A 9 26.73 -27.45 12.77
N PHE A 10 25.66 -27.78 12.04
CA PHE A 10 24.85 -26.80 11.35
C PHE A 10 24.19 -25.91 12.39
N GLY A 11 24.82 -24.77 12.66
CA GLY A 11 24.19 -23.71 13.43
C GLY A 11 22.92 -23.28 12.70
N CYS A 12 21.76 -23.64 13.25
CA CYS A 12 20.51 -23.01 12.88
C CYS A 12 20.67 -21.51 13.11
N ALA A 13 20.89 -20.73 12.05
CA ALA A 13 20.81 -19.29 12.14
C ALA A 13 19.39 -18.96 12.65
N GLY A 14 19.30 -18.57 13.93
CA GLY A 14 18.04 -18.27 14.59
C GLY A 14 17.27 -17.24 13.75
N VAL A 15 15.97 -17.43 13.64
CA VAL A 15 15.08 -16.45 13.02
C VAL A 15 15.25 -15.15 13.79
N PRO A 16 15.55 -14.01 13.14
CA PRO A 16 15.58 -12.74 13.85
C PRO A 16 14.20 -12.49 14.46
N VAL A 17 14.15 -12.40 15.79
CA VAL A 17 12.91 -12.12 16.51
C VAL A 17 12.80 -10.61 16.65
N ARG A 18 11.83 -10.00 15.95
CA ARG A 18 11.56 -8.57 16.10
C ARG A 18 11.04 -8.27 17.50
N PRO A 19 11.43 -7.14 18.11
CA PRO A 19 10.75 -6.68 19.32
C PRO A 19 9.25 -6.50 19.00
N ALA A 20 8.38 -6.85 19.95
CA ALA A 20 6.96 -6.55 19.82
C ALA A 20 6.80 -5.01 19.78
N LEU A 21 6.40 -4.48 18.64
CA LEU A 21 6.01 -3.08 18.55
C LEU A 21 4.67 -2.93 19.27
N LYS A 22 4.58 -1.95 20.16
CA LYS A 22 3.30 -1.58 20.74
C LYS A 22 2.48 -0.91 19.64
N GLU A 23 1.23 -1.37 19.48
CA GLU A 23 0.25 -0.63 18.69
C GLU A 23 0.06 0.72 19.38
N GLU A 24 0.38 1.79 18.69
CA GLU A 24 0.27 3.15 19.23
C GLU A 24 -1.15 3.69 19.00
N ILE A 25 -2.14 3.02 19.62
CA ILE A 25 -3.54 3.45 19.58
C ILE A 25 -3.63 4.83 20.24
N GLY A 26 -4.23 5.81 19.53
CA GLY A 26 -4.40 7.18 20.03
C GLY A 26 -3.27 8.15 19.66
N VAL A 27 -2.20 7.68 19.01
CA VAL A 27 -1.22 8.58 18.40
C VAL A 27 -1.78 9.08 17.07
N PRO A 28 -1.76 10.40 16.80
CA PRO A 28 -2.18 10.93 15.51
C PRO A 28 -1.37 10.31 14.37
N PRO A 29 -1.99 10.00 13.21
CA PRO A 29 -1.28 9.43 12.06
C PRO A 29 -0.07 10.27 11.64
N GLY A 30 -0.26 11.59 11.52
CA GLY A 30 0.79 12.49 11.09
C GLY A 30 0.32 13.95 11.03
N LYS A 31 1.19 14.79 10.47
CA LYS A 31 0.94 16.22 10.25
C LYS A 31 0.91 16.51 8.76
N ILE A 32 -0.12 17.23 8.32
CA ILE A 32 -0.22 17.78 6.97
C ILE A 32 0.20 19.25 7.04
N ASP A 33 1.18 19.64 6.21
CA ASP A 33 1.63 21.02 6.05
C ASP A 33 1.66 21.36 4.54
N GLY A 34 0.68 22.14 4.10
CA GLY A 34 0.46 22.41 2.68
C GLY A 34 0.25 21.10 1.88
N ASN A 35 1.18 20.82 0.99
CA ASN A 35 1.15 19.64 0.12
C ASN A 35 2.04 18.49 0.60
N GLN A 36 2.52 18.55 1.84
CA GLN A 36 3.37 17.52 2.43
C GLN A 36 2.72 16.90 3.66
N PHE A 37 2.82 15.58 3.77
CA PHE A 37 2.49 14.82 4.97
C PHE A 37 3.78 14.29 5.60
N THR A 38 3.87 14.40 6.94
CA THR A 38 4.92 13.79 7.74
C THR A 38 4.29 12.89 8.81
N GLY A 39 4.58 11.61 8.76
CA GLY A 39 4.05 10.62 9.69
C GLY A 39 4.58 10.77 11.11
N ILE A 40 3.69 10.70 12.09
CA ILE A 40 3.99 10.70 13.54
C ILE A 40 3.95 9.27 14.06
N ARG A 41 2.88 8.54 13.75
CA ARG A 41 2.68 7.15 14.15
C ARG A 41 3.69 6.24 13.47
N TYR A 42 3.85 6.40 12.17
CA TYR A 42 4.82 5.68 11.35
C TYR A 42 5.76 6.66 10.62
N PRO A 43 7.05 6.32 10.49
CA PRO A 43 8.05 7.27 10.00
C PRO A 43 8.09 7.33 8.47
N PHE A 44 7.18 8.05 7.83
CA PHE A 44 7.21 8.29 6.40
C PHE A 44 6.79 9.71 6.04
N GLU A 45 7.20 10.13 4.86
CA GLU A 45 6.78 11.40 4.25
C GLU A 45 6.26 11.15 2.85
N VAL A 46 5.33 12.00 2.44
CA VAL A 46 4.84 12.02 1.06
C VAL A 46 4.36 13.42 0.70
N SER A 47 4.51 13.79 -0.57
CA SER A 47 4.03 15.06 -1.11
C SER A 47 3.05 14.81 -2.26
N VAL A 48 2.07 15.70 -2.38
CA VAL A 48 1.06 15.64 -3.45
C VAL A 48 1.14 16.89 -4.34
N PRO A 49 0.71 16.81 -5.61
CA PRO A 49 0.56 17.99 -6.46
C PRO A 49 -0.40 19.03 -5.84
N PRO A 50 -0.24 20.34 -6.14
CA PRO A 50 -1.01 21.41 -5.48
C PRO A 50 -2.54 21.33 -5.61
N HIS A 51 -3.04 20.66 -6.65
CA HIS A 51 -4.48 20.46 -6.88
C HIS A 51 -5.04 19.20 -6.21
N TRP A 52 -4.18 18.37 -5.61
CA TRP A 52 -4.59 17.24 -4.75
C TRP A 52 -4.82 17.72 -3.32
N LYS A 53 -5.65 16.99 -2.60
CA LYS A 53 -5.90 17.19 -1.17
C LYS A 53 -5.43 15.99 -0.37
N MET A 54 -5.07 16.24 0.88
CA MET A 54 -4.70 15.22 1.85
C MET A 54 -5.60 15.32 3.08
N THR A 55 -5.89 14.19 3.69
CA THR A 55 -6.60 14.09 4.98
C THR A 55 -6.21 12.80 5.70
N THR A 56 -6.27 12.81 7.02
CA THR A 56 -6.15 11.61 7.86
C THR A 56 -7.52 11.01 8.20
N GLU A 57 -8.60 11.67 7.81
CA GLU A 57 -9.98 11.21 7.98
C GLU A 57 -10.47 10.58 6.68
N PHE A 58 -11.31 9.54 6.80
CA PHE A 58 -11.90 8.86 5.65
C PHE A 58 -12.78 9.81 4.82
N PRO A 59 -12.45 10.07 3.54
CA PRO A 59 -13.23 10.99 2.70
C PRO A 59 -14.60 10.40 2.32
N ASP A 60 -15.68 11.15 2.54
CA ASP A 60 -17.05 10.66 2.29
C ASP A 60 -17.31 10.16 0.88
N PHE A 61 -16.70 10.78 -0.14
CA PHE A 61 -16.87 10.35 -1.53
C PHE A 61 -16.37 8.93 -1.81
N MET A 62 -15.51 8.38 -0.97
CA MET A 62 -14.99 7.02 -1.14
C MET A 62 -16.07 5.96 -0.97
N VAL A 63 -17.12 6.23 -0.16
CA VAL A 63 -18.30 5.35 -0.07
C VAL A 63 -19.00 5.25 -1.44
N GLU A 64 -19.07 6.35 -2.18
CA GLU A 64 -19.66 6.37 -3.53
C GLU A 64 -18.83 5.56 -4.55
N LEU A 65 -17.53 5.42 -4.29
CA LEU A 65 -16.62 4.59 -5.07
C LEU A 65 -16.64 3.10 -4.69
N GLY A 66 -17.38 2.74 -3.63
CA GLY A 66 -17.52 1.35 -3.16
C GLY A 66 -16.57 0.97 -2.02
N TYR A 67 -15.86 1.94 -1.43
CA TYR A 67 -15.04 1.68 -0.23
C TYR A 67 -15.93 1.62 1.01
N GLU A 68 -15.62 0.71 1.90
CA GLU A 68 -16.26 0.66 3.21
C GLU A 68 -15.61 1.68 4.16
N ARG A 69 -16.43 2.32 4.98
CA ARG A 69 -15.93 3.21 6.03
C ARG A 69 -15.24 2.37 7.10
N PRO A 70 -13.97 2.69 7.46
CA PRO A 70 -13.28 1.95 8.52
C PRO A 70 -14.05 1.98 9.83
N ASP A 71 -14.04 0.87 10.57
CA ASP A 71 -14.54 0.84 11.95
C ASP A 71 -13.59 1.70 12.82
N PRO A 72 -14.10 2.70 13.57
CA PRO A 72 -13.27 3.51 14.47
C PRO A 72 -12.53 2.71 15.55
N THR A 73 -12.99 1.49 15.83
CA THR A 73 -12.35 0.58 16.79
C THR A 73 -11.31 -0.33 16.15
N ASP A 74 -11.18 -0.30 14.81
CA ASP A 74 -10.17 -1.07 14.10
C ASP A 74 -8.77 -0.52 14.42
N LYS A 75 -7.85 -1.44 14.66
CA LYS A 75 -6.46 -1.11 14.97
C LYS A 75 -5.66 -0.76 13.72
N GLU A 76 -6.05 -1.33 12.59
CA GLU A 76 -5.44 -1.07 11.29
C GLU A 76 -6.15 0.10 10.64
N GLN A 77 -5.66 1.31 10.87
CA GLN A 77 -6.22 2.53 10.30
C GLN A 77 -5.30 3.05 9.19
N THR A 78 -5.91 3.58 8.14
CA THR A 78 -5.18 4.30 7.10
C THR A 78 -4.51 5.54 7.69
N GLU A 79 -3.22 5.71 7.40
CA GLU A 79 -2.43 6.83 7.90
C GLU A 79 -2.72 8.12 7.12
N LEU A 80 -2.94 7.98 5.81
CA LEU A 80 -3.16 9.13 4.93
C LEU A 80 -4.04 8.75 3.75
N TYR A 81 -5.00 9.59 3.45
CA TYR A 81 -5.74 9.65 2.19
C TYR A 81 -5.28 10.87 1.39
N ALA A 82 -4.94 10.67 0.12
CA ALA A 82 -4.71 11.75 -0.80
C ALA A 82 -5.60 11.59 -2.04
N TYR A 83 -6.17 12.66 -2.56
CA TYR A 83 -7.13 12.59 -3.66
C TYR A 83 -7.17 13.86 -4.49
N ASN A 84 -7.51 13.69 -5.76
CA ASN A 84 -7.87 14.79 -6.65
C ASN A 84 -9.36 15.10 -6.48
N PRO A 85 -9.77 16.29 -5.99
CA PRO A 85 -11.17 16.63 -5.76
C PRO A 85 -12.00 16.71 -7.04
N GLU A 86 -11.36 16.91 -8.20
CA GLU A 86 -12.03 17.01 -9.48
C GLU A 86 -12.40 15.64 -10.07
N THR A 87 -11.47 14.69 -10.05
CA THR A 87 -11.63 13.35 -10.65
C THR A 87 -12.08 12.30 -9.65
N LYS A 88 -11.82 12.49 -8.35
CA LYS A 88 -11.92 11.50 -7.27
C LYS A 88 -10.88 10.37 -7.36
N SER A 89 -9.87 10.51 -8.23
CA SER A 89 -8.68 9.66 -8.16
C SER A 89 -8.05 9.80 -6.78
N ASN A 90 -7.61 8.67 -6.19
CA ASN A 90 -7.18 8.65 -4.79
C ASN A 90 -6.06 7.65 -4.56
N ILE A 91 -5.32 7.84 -3.47
CA ILE A 91 -4.28 6.94 -2.97
C ILE A 91 -4.31 6.96 -1.43
N ASN A 92 -4.23 5.77 -0.84
CA ASN A 92 -4.25 5.55 0.60
C ASN A 92 -2.93 4.92 1.02
N PHE A 93 -2.44 5.31 2.17
CA PHE A 93 -1.19 4.80 2.74
C PHE A 93 -1.48 4.16 4.10
N ASP A 94 -1.21 2.87 4.20
CA ASP A 94 -1.35 2.10 5.42
C ASP A 94 0.02 1.57 5.82
N MET A 95 0.32 1.63 7.11
CA MET A 95 1.51 1.00 7.68
C MET A 95 1.14 0.21 8.92
N THR A 96 1.69 -0.97 9.03
CA THR A 96 1.46 -1.84 10.19
C THR A 96 2.78 -2.44 10.69
N PRO A 97 2.91 -2.77 11.99
CA PRO A 97 4.04 -3.53 12.47
C PRO A 97 4.14 -4.89 11.79
N ALA A 98 5.31 -5.25 11.33
CA ALA A 98 5.57 -6.60 10.81
C ALA A 98 5.50 -7.65 11.94
N GLY A 99 4.99 -8.85 11.62
CA GLY A 99 4.93 -9.95 12.58
C GLY A 99 6.32 -10.32 13.10
N ARG A 100 6.41 -10.70 14.41
CA ARG A 100 7.69 -10.95 15.11
C ARG A 100 8.58 -12.00 14.44
N HIS A 101 7.97 -12.97 13.78
CA HIS A 101 8.65 -14.11 13.18
C HIS A 101 8.60 -14.12 11.65
N ASP A 102 7.99 -13.11 11.02
CA ASP A 102 7.86 -13.06 9.59
C ASP A 102 9.21 -12.81 8.92
N ARG A 103 9.47 -13.57 7.88
CA ARG A 103 10.65 -13.38 7.02
C ARG A 103 10.19 -12.77 5.70
N PHE A 104 10.62 -11.56 5.45
CA PHE A 104 10.31 -10.88 4.20
C PHE A 104 11.44 -11.05 3.19
N SER A 105 11.05 -11.20 1.96
CA SER A 105 11.91 -11.21 0.79
C SER A 105 11.15 -10.60 -0.38
N GLN A 106 11.84 -10.19 -1.43
CA GLN A 106 11.21 -9.68 -2.63
C GLN A 106 10.17 -10.67 -3.20
N LYS A 107 10.51 -11.96 -3.26
CA LYS A 107 9.60 -13.01 -3.74
C LYS A 107 8.34 -13.16 -2.87
N MET A 108 8.47 -13.02 -1.54
CA MET A 108 7.32 -13.07 -0.64
C MET A 108 6.40 -11.86 -0.85
N ILE A 109 6.98 -10.66 -0.98
CA ILE A 109 6.22 -9.43 -1.26
C ILE A 109 5.50 -9.54 -2.61
N GLU A 110 6.15 -10.03 -3.66
CA GLU A 110 5.51 -10.29 -4.95
C GLU A 110 4.35 -11.29 -4.84
N SER A 111 4.52 -12.34 -4.05
CA SER A 111 3.46 -13.34 -3.81
C SER A 111 2.26 -12.74 -3.06
N LEU A 112 2.49 -11.92 -2.03
CA LEU A 112 1.44 -11.21 -1.31
C LEU A 112 0.71 -10.24 -2.25
N THR A 113 1.45 -9.45 -3.02
CA THR A 113 0.89 -8.53 -4.02
C THR A 113 0.05 -9.26 -5.06
N ALA A 114 0.51 -10.42 -5.52
CA ALA A 114 -0.22 -11.25 -6.47
C ALA A 114 -1.53 -11.83 -5.91
N SER A 115 -1.56 -12.18 -4.62
CA SER A 115 -2.70 -12.86 -3.98
C SER A 115 -3.97 -12.00 -3.94
N VAL A 116 -3.85 -10.68 -3.82
CA VAL A 116 -4.98 -9.74 -3.79
C VAL A 116 -5.84 -9.83 -5.05
N THR A 117 -5.24 -10.20 -6.19
CA THR A 117 -5.97 -10.27 -7.48
C THR A 117 -7.13 -11.26 -7.47
N GLY A 118 -7.01 -12.34 -6.72
CA GLY A 118 -8.04 -13.38 -6.67
C GLY A 118 -9.40 -12.82 -6.26
N ASN A 119 -9.42 -12.01 -5.21
CA ASN A 119 -10.63 -11.41 -4.69
C ASN A 119 -11.15 -10.28 -5.60
N ILE A 120 -10.29 -9.35 -6.00
CA ILE A 120 -10.68 -8.20 -6.84
C ILE A 120 -11.29 -8.67 -8.16
N LYS A 121 -10.70 -9.65 -8.82
CA LYS A 121 -11.28 -10.21 -10.05
C LYS A 121 -12.67 -10.77 -9.82
N SER A 122 -12.81 -11.61 -8.79
CA SER A 122 -14.08 -12.23 -8.42
C SER A 122 -15.14 -11.17 -8.08
N ASP A 123 -14.77 -10.14 -7.37
CA ASP A 123 -15.68 -9.07 -6.96
C ASP A 123 -16.12 -8.24 -8.17
N LEU A 124 -15.21 -7.85 -9.04
CA LEU A 124 -15.53 -7.16 -10.29
C LEU A 124 -16.40 -8.01 -11.22
N GLU A 125 -16.17 -9.34 -11.29
CA GLU A 125 -17.00 -10.24 -12.08
C GLU A 125 -18.42 -10.38 -11.53
N LYS A 126 -18.61 -10.39 -10.21
CA LYS A 126 -19.93 -10.34 -9.58
C LYS A 126 -20.65 -9.01 -9.86
N GLU A 127 -19.91 -7.96 -10.09
CA GLU A 127 -20.44 -6.62 -10.38
C GLU A 127 -20.70 -6.34 -11.86
N ARG A 128 -20.37 -7.26 -12.76
CA ARG A 128 -20.60 -7.11 -14.22
C ARG A 128 -22.03 -6.71 -14.57
N GLY A 129 -23.02 -7.30 -13.91
CA GLY A 129 -24.43 -6.94 -14.07
C GLY A 129 -24.74 -5.49 -13.64
N LYS A 130 -23.82 -4.83 -12.94
CA LYS A 130 -23.92 -3.42 -12.50
C LYS A 130 -23.18 -2.47 -13.45
N GLY A 131 -22.73 -2.92 -14.61
CA GLY A 131 -22.06 -2.11 -15.63
C GLY A 131 -20.54 -2.16 -15.60
N VAL A 132 -19.95 -3.19 -15.00
CA VAL A 132 -18.51 -3.47 -15.08
C VAL A 132 -18.18 -4.21 -16.39
N ALA A 133 -17.16 -3.72 -17.11
CA ALA A 133 -16.69 -4.28 -18.38
C ALA A 133 -15.17 -4.09 -18.53
N ASN A 134 -14.58 -4.77 -19.54
CA ASN A 134 -13.19 -4.61 -19.96
C ASN A 134 -12.18 -4.79 -18.83
N ILE A 135 -12.31 -5.86 -18.05
CA ILE A 135 -11.42 -6.15 -16.92
C ILE A 135 -10.09 -6.70 -17.47
N GLU A 136 -9.01 -5.98 -17.23
CA GLU A 136 -7.65 -6.40 -17.57
C GLU A 136 -6.78 -6.36 -16.30
N ILE A 137 -6.07 -7.45 -16.04
CA ILE A 137 -5.22 -7.60 -14.86
C ILE A 137 -3.77 -7.48 -15.29
N GLY A 138 -3.08 -6.47 -14.77
CA GLY A 138 -1.65 -6.26 -14.99
C GLY A 138 -0.78 -7.32 -14.28
N PRO A 139 0.49 -7.45 -14.70
CA PRO A 139 1.45 -8.31 -14.02
C PRO A 139 1.76 -7.79 -12.61
N THR A 140 2.31 -8.67 -11.76
CA THR A 140 2.98 -8.23 -10.53
C THR A 140 4.39 -7.81 -10.88
N GLU A 141 4.79 -6.60 -10.49
CA GLU A 141 6.08 -6.00 -10.83
C GLU A 141 6.80 -5.53 -9.57
N PRO A 142 8.09 -5.81 -9.41
CA PRO A 142 8.89 -5.19 -8.37
C PRO A 142 8.97 -3.67 -8.63
N ILE A 143 8.91 -2.88 -7.56
CA ILE A 143 9.11 -1.43 -7.63
C ILE A 143 10.08 -0.97 -6.56
N SER A 144 10.64 0.22 -6.73
CA SER A 144 11.47 0.87 -5.74
C SER A 144 10.73 2.03 -5.09
N LEU A 145 10.64 2.01 -3.76
CA LEU A 145 10.20 3.13 -2.94
C LEU A 145 11.35 3.53 -2.02
N LYS A 146 11.52 4.82 -1.76
CA LYS A 146 12.63 5.29 -0.92
C LYS A 146 12.50 4.77 0.51
N GLY A 147 13.59 4.23 1.05
CA GLY A 147 13.63 3.67 2.40
C GLY A 147 12.94 2.31 2.56
N VAL A 148 12.40 1.73 1.49
CA VAL A 148 11.72 0.42 1.50
C VAL A 148 12.65 -0.67 0.99
N GLN A 149 12.77 -1.78 1.72
CA GLN A 149 13.68 -2.88 1.37
C GLN A 149 13.15 -3.74 0.22
N TYR A 150 11.87 -4.05 0.24
CA TYR A 150 11.17 -4.87 -0.75
C TYR A 150 9.83 -4.23 -1.07
N ALA A 151 9.49 -4.08 -2.34
CA ALA A 151 8.17 -3.65 -2.74
C ALA A 151 7.76 -4.27 -4.08
N ALA A 152 6.47 -4.50 -4.25
CA ALA A 152 5.87 -4.94 -5.49
C ALA A 152 4.52 -4.26 -5.72
N LYS A 153 4.19 -4.04 -6.97
CA LYS A 153 2.96 -3.42 -7.43
C LYS A 153 2.18 -4.36 -8.33
N LYS A 154 0.86 -4.26 -8.26
CA LYS A 154 -0.07 -4.85 -9.21
C LYS A 154 -1.25 -3.92 -9.44
N HIS A 155 -1.92 -4.03 -10.58
CA HIS A 155 -3.11 -3.24 -10.88
C HIS A 155 -4.11 -4.01 -11.72
N VAL A 156 -5.33 -3.52 -11.74
CA VAL A 156 -6.40 -3.94 -12.64
C VAL A 156 -6.99 -2.70 -13.30
N THR A 157 -7.26 -2.79 -14.61
CA THR A 157 -8.04 -1.78 -15.31
C THR A 157 -9.42 -2.33 -15.64
N TYR A 158 -10.44 -1.50 -15.56
CA TYR A 158 -11.81 -1.87 -15.89
C TYR A 158 -12.64 -0.64 -16.22
N THR A 159 -13.78 -0.85 -16.83
CA THR A 159 -14.79 0.18 -17.06
C THR A 159 -15.96 -0.04 -16.12
N LEU A 160 -16.39 1.00 -15.39
CA LEU A 160 -17.60 0.97 -14.56
C LEU A 160 -18.54 2.08 -14.99
N LYS A 161 -19.74 1.72 -15.43
CA LYS A 161 -20.75 2.66 -15.94
C LYS A 161 -20.20 3.64 -17.00
N GLY A 162 -19.39 3.12 -17.91
CA GLY A 162 -18.76 3.90 -18.98
C GLY A 162 -17.49 4.68 -18.59
N GLN A 163 -17.17 4.78 -17.30
CA GLN A 163 -15.94 5.42 -16.83
C GLN A 163 -14.81 4.39 -16.71
N LYS A 164 -13.69 4.65 -17.37
CA LYS A 164 -12.50 3.83 -17.26
C LYS A 164 -11.79 4.10 -15.94
N ARG A 165 -11.37 3.04 -15.29
CA ARG A 165 -10.71 3.06 -13.97
C ARG A 165 -9.48 2.19 -13.98
N GLU A 166 -8.48 2.57 -13.20
CA GLU A 166 -7.39 1.70 -12.78
C GLU A 166 -7.39 1.65 -11.27
N GLN A 167 -7.35 0.45 -10.72
CA GLN A 167 -7.14 0.22 -9.30
C GLN A 167 -5.85 -0.58 -9.14
N GLY A 168 -4.97 -0.11 -8.28
CA GLY A 168 -3.70 -0.77 -8.04
C GLY A 168 -3.35 -0.79 -6.56
N TRP A 169 -2.50 -1.71 -6.20
CA TRP A 169 -1.98 -1.88 -4.85
C TRP A 169 -0.49 -2.18 -4.87
N ILE A 170 0.14 -1.76 -3.81
CA ILE A 170 1.55 -1.94 -3.56
C ILE A 170 1.71 -2.53 -2.16
N TYR A 171 2.38 -3.67 -2.08
CA TYR A 171 2.92 -4.17 -0.82
C TYR A 171 4.38 -3.81 -0.72
N GLY A 172 4.79 -3.38 0.46
CA GLY A 172 6.18 -3.10 0.77
C GLY A 172 6.57 -3.60 2.17
N PHE A 173 7.86 -3.74 2.37
CA PHE A 173 8.44 -4.05 3.66
C PHE A 173 9.67 -3.19 3.91
N MET A 174 9.71 -2.58 5.07
CA MET A 174 10.85 -1.90 5.64
C MET A 174 10.90 -2.22 7.13
N GLU A 175 11.99 -2.85 7.59
CA GLU A 175 12.14 -3.25 8.99
C GLU A 175 11.87 -2.08 9.96
N PRO A 176 10.91 -2.17 10.89
CA PRO A 176 10.10 -3.33 11.25
C PRO A 176 8.63 -3.23 10.76
N TYR A 177 8.33 -2.54 9.65
CA TYR A 177 6.97 -2.23 9.20
C TYR A 177 6.63 -2.90 7.87
N GLN A 178 5.35 -3.26 7.73
CA GLN A 178 4.72 -3.54 6.45
C GLN A 178 4.05 -2.27 5.93
N ILE A 179 4.04 -2.12 4.62
CA ILE A 179 3.48 -0.97 3.91
C ILE A 179 2.44 -1.52 2.95
N PHE A 180 1.25 -0.95 2.97
CA PHE A 180 0.23 -1.20 1.97
C PHE A 180 -0.24 0.14 1.40
N ILE A 181 -0.19 0.26 0.08
CA ILE A 181 -0.67 1.44 -0.63
C ILE A 181 -1.73 0.97 -1.62
N LEU A 182 -2.92 1.53 -1.53
CA LEU A 182 -4.02 1.31 -2.45
C LEU A 182 -4.29 2.60 -3.22
N TYR A 183 -4.41 2.51 -4.55
CA TYR A 183 -4.77 3.67 -5.35
C TYR A 183 -5.87 3.36 -6.36
N THR A 184 -6.64 4.38 -6.71
CA THR A 184 -7.64 4.33 -7.78
C THR A 184 -7.49 5.56 -8.66
N ILE A 185 -7.36 5.35 -9.97
CA ILE A 185 -7.35 6.40 -10.98
C ILE A 185 -8.67 6.34 -11.74
N LEU A 186 -9.40 7.44 -11.78
CA LEU A 186 -10.61 7.63 -12.56
C LEU A 186 -10.26 8.49 -13.77
N GLU A 187 -10.23 7.90 -14.96
CA GLU A 187 -9.85 8.63 -16.16
C GLU A 187 -10.86 9.73 -16.48
N LYS A 188 -10.36 10.95 -16.67
CA LYS A 188 -11.10 12.12 -17.11
C LYS A 188 -10.31 12.84 -18.19
N GLU A 189 -11.00 13.26 -19.26
CA GLU A 189 -10.37 13.98 -20.35
C GLU A 189 -9.68 15.28 -19.86
N GLY A 190 -8.47 15.54 -20.34
CA GLY A 190 -7.68 16.71 -19.97
C GLY A 190 -6.99 16.64 -18.61
N VAL A 191 -7.20 15.58 -17.83
CA VAL A 191 -6.55 15.39 -16.52
C VAL A 191 -5.62 14.19 -16.56
N ASN A 192 -4.39 14.34 -16.06
CA ASN A 192 -3.38 13.30 -16.06
C ASN A 192 -3.04 12.78 -14.66
N ASP A 193 -4.04 12.19 -14.00
CA ASP A 193 -3.87 11.62 -12.66
C ASP A 193 -2.84 10.47 -12.59
N ARG A 194 -2.55 9.79 -13.71
CA ARG A 194 -1.47 8.78 -13.76
C ARG A 194 -0.10 9.41 -13.52
N GLN A 195 0.16 10.57 -14.12
CA GLN A 195 1.41 11.27 -13.91
C GLN A 195 1.51 11.81 -12.48
N ASP A 196 0.41 12.30 -11.94
CA ASP A 196 0.37 12.78 -10.58
C ASP A 196 0.54 11.65 -9.56
N MET A 197 -0.12 10.51 -9.78
CA MET A 197 0.05 9.30 -8.98
C MET A 197 1.53 8.86 -8.96
N LYS A 198 2.19 8.91 -10.12
CA LYS A 198 3.62 8.62 -10.19
C LYS A 198 4.45 9.61 -9.36
N LYS A 199 4.17 10.92 -9.44
CA LYS A 199 4.87 11.94 -8.63
C LYS A 199 4.66 11.71 -7.12
N ILE A 200 3.44 11.35 -6.72
CA ILE A 200 3.11 11.03 -5.32
C ILE A 200 3.94 9.84 -4.85
N LEU A 201 3.94 8.74 -5.60
CA LEU A 201 4.74 7.54 -5.28
C LEU A 201 6.25 7.82 -5.30
N ASP A 202 6.75 8.61 -6.24
CA ASP A 202 8.17 9.02 -6.31
C ASP A 202 8.58 9.88 -5.11
N SER A 203 7.63 10.60 -4.49
CA SER A 203 7.86 11.44 -3.31
C SER A 203 7.78 10.68 -1.99
N PHE A 204 7.19 9.48 -1.99
CA PHE A 204 7.08 8.65 -0.79
C PHE A 204 8.46 8.24 -0.30
N GLU A 205 8.72 8.47 0.98
CA GLU A 205 9.99 8.11 1.61
C GLU A 205 9.75 7.64 3.05
N VAL A 206 10.33 6.49 3.41
CA VAL A 206 10.35 6.06 4.81
C VAL A 206 11.56 6.68 5.50
N ILE A 207 11.30 7.43 6.59
CA ILE A 207 12.32 8.14 7.35
C ILE A 207 12.92 7.20 8.38
N THR A 208 14.12 6.71 8.14
CA THR A 208 14.88 5.99 9.17
C THR A 208 15.44 7.01 10.15
N LYS A 209 14.94 7.04 11.39
CA LYS A 209 15.65 7.77 12.46
C LYS A 209 17.05 7.18 12.59
N LYS A 210 18.05 8.01 12.31
CA LYS A 210 19.45 7.69 12.60
C LYS A 210 19.71 7.61 14.10
#